data_5176fe4117b6dadb840e0baf7db6bcdc
#
_entry.id   5176fe4117b6dadb840e0baf7db6bcdc
#
_cell.length_a   1.000
_cell.length_b   1.000
_cell.length_c   1.000
_cell.angle_alpha   90.00
_cell.angle_beta   90.00
_cell.angle_gamma   90.00
#
_symmetry.space_group_name_H-M   'P 1'
#
loop_
_entity.id
_entity.type
_entity.pdbx_description
1 polymer ?
#
loop_
_entity_poly.entity_id
_entity_poly.type
_entity_poly.pdbx_seq_one_letter_code
_entity_poly.pdbx_strand_id
1 'polypeptide(L)'
;PGTKEEIIAYFKDFTKIVHKYGMIVSGDCNSELFHRLEATETDLSVFKDIGVDILRMDFSFNDERDATLINNKEGIKIEMSTSFIDVIETAIKNGAKPENISTCHNFYPERYTAPSLEAINDINNYWKAKNIPVAIFISSLVKGSHGPWPVSDGLPTIEEHRDMPIEIQ
;
A
#
# COMPACT_ATOMS: atom_id res chain seq x y z
N PRO A 1 -15.27 12.05 -10.15
CA PRO A 1 -15.54 11.05 -9.14
C PRO A 1 -16.91 10.45 -9.41
N GLY A 2 -16.95 9.15 -9.80
CA GLY A 2 -18.19 8.43 -10.12
C GLY A 2 -19.03 8.08 -8.88
N THR A 3 -20.17 7.44 -9.11
CA THR A 3 -20.95 6.84 -8.02
C THR A 3 -20.20 5.64 -7.44
N LYS A 4 -20.65 5.12 -6.29
CA LYS A 4 -20.11 3.89 -5.69
C LYS A 4 -20.12 2.73 -6.70
N GLU A 5 -21.22 2.54 -7.41
CA GLU A 5 -21.42 1.49 -8.40
C GLU A 5 -20.46 1.63 -9.59
N GLU A 6 -20.26 2.84 -10.08
CA GLU A 6 -19.31 3.12 -11.17
C GLU A 6 -17.88 2.84 -10.75
N ILE A 7 -17.48 3.21 -9.54
CA ILE A 7 -16.17 2.92 -8.97
C ILE A 7 -15.95 1.41 -8.89
N ILE A 8 -16.92 0.69 -8.29
CA ILE A 8 -16.84 -0.77 -8.14
C ILE A 8 -16.74 -1.45 -9.51
N ALA A 9 -17.59 -1.07 -10.47
CA ALA A 9 -17.59 -1.67 -11.81
C ALA A 9 -16.25 -1.46 -12.52
N TYR A 10 -15.73 -0.24 -12.52
CA TYR A 10 -14.46 0.11 -13.15
C TYR A 10 -13.30 -0.72 -12.59
N PHE A 11 -13.15 -0.75 -11.27
CA PHE A 11 -12.05 -1.49 -10.65
C PHE A 11 -12.22 -3.01 -10.76
N LYS A 12 -13.44 -3.52 -10.74
CA LYS A 12 -13.71 -4.95 -10.97
C LYS A 12 -13.23 -5.44 -12.35
N ASP A 13 -13.45 -4.65 -13.38
CA ASP A 13 -12.97 -5.00 -14.71
C ASP A 13 -11.45 -4.91 -14.82
N PHE A 14 -10.85 -3.92 -14.19
CA PHE A 14 -9.40 -3.76 -14.11
C PHE A 14 -8.74 -4.95 -13.37
N THR A 15 -9.20 -5.29 -12.18
CA THR A 15 -8.62 -6.35 -11.35
C THR A 15 -8.73 -7.72 -11.99
N LYS A 16 -9.83 -8.01 -12.72
CA LYS A 16 -9.96 -9.24 -13.50
C LYS A 16 -8.85 -9.39 -14.54
N ILE A 17 -8.45 -8.29 -15.20
CA ILE A 17 -7.35 -8.30 -16.16
C ILE A 17 -6.04 -8.60 -15.46
N VAL A 18 -5.78 -7.92 -14.35
CA VAL A 18 -4.55 -8.10 -13.54
C VAL A 18 -4.42 -9.56 -13.07
N HIS A 19 -5.47 -10.11 -12.47
CA HIS A 19 -5.50 -11.48 -11.96
C HIS A 19 -5.33 -12.52 -13.08
N LYS A 20 -5.86 -12.25 -14.29
CA LYS A 20 -5.67 -13.14 -15.45
C LYS A 20 -4.19 -13.36 -15.78
N TYR A 21 -3.35 -12.39 -15.49
CA TYR A 21 -1.89 -12.49 -15.69
C TYR A 21 -1.14 -12.95 -14.45
N GLY A 22 -1.83 -13.44 -13.42
CA GLY A 22 -1.22 -13.97 -12.19
C GLY A 22 -0.63 -12.92 -11.27
N MET A 23 -0.99 -11.64 -11.47
CA MET A 23 -0.56 -10.54 -10.60
C MET A 23 -1.57 -10.31 -9.47
N ILE A 24 -1.09 -9.77 -8.35
CA ILE A 24 -1.91 -9.33 -7.23
C ILE A 24 -2.19 -7.83 -7.35
N VAL A 25 -3.27 -7.39 -6.73
CA VAL A 25 -3.71 -5.99 -6.74
C VAL A 25 -3.53 -5.38 -5.35
N SER A 26 -2.69 -4.35 -5.27
CA SER A 26 -2.63 -3.45 -4.12
C SER A 26 -3.36 -2.15 -4.47
N GLY A 27 -4.36 -1.78 -3.68
CA GLY A 27 -5.19 -0.59 -3.90
C GLY A 27 -5.03 0.42 -2.76
N ASP A 28 -4.74 1.67 -3.11
CA ASP A 28 -4.69 2.77 -2.14
C ASP A 28 -6.10 3.14 -1.68
N CYS A 29 -6.24 3.36 -0.39
CA CYS A 29 -7.50 3.74 0.23
C CYS A 29 -7.29 4.84 1.28
N ASN A 30 -7.81 6.02 0.98
CA ASN A 30 -7.94 7.09 1.97
C ASN A 30 -9.28 7.00 2.71
N SER A 31 -9.44 7.79 3.75
CA SER A 31 -10.67 7.79 4.56
C SER A 31 -11.92 8.15 3.78
N GLU A 32 -11.83 9.06 2.81
CA GLU A 32 -12.96 9.45 1.96
C GLU A 32 -13.45 8.27 1.11
N LEU A 33 -12.54 7.58 0.42
CA LEU A 33 -12.88 6.41 -0.39
C LEU A 33 -13.44 5.28 0.46
N PHE A 34 -12.86 5.04 1.63
CA PHE A 34 -13.32 4.04 2.58
C PHE A 34 -14.79 4.25 2.96
N HIS A 35 -15.14 5.47 3.37
CA HIS A 35 -16.53 5.83 3.70
C HIS A 35 -17.44 5.82 2.48
N ARG A 36 -16.96 6.29 1.34
CA ARG A 36 -17.75 6.34 0.09
C ARG A 36 -18.14 4.96 -0.40
N LEU A 37 -17.28 3.97 -0.18
CA LEU A 37 -17.57 2.56 -0.49
C LEU A 37 -18.38 1.88 0.63
N GLU A 38 -18.73 2.60 1.69
CA GLU A 38 -19.45 2.10 2.87
C GLU A 38 -18.72 0.95 3.57
N ALA A 39 -17.39 0.92 3.46
CA ALA A 39 -16.58 -0.05 4.17
C ALA A 39 -16.48 0.30 5.65
N THR A 40 -16.30 -0.72 6.47
CA THR A 40 -16.02 -0.58 7.91
C THR A 40 -14.85 -1.48 8.31
N GLU A 41 -14.31 -1.26 9.51
CA GLU A 41 -13.24 -2.11 10.05
C GLU A 41 -13.65 -3.59 10.21
N THR A 42 -14.96 -3.87 10.22
CA THR A 42 -15.52 -5.24 10.34
C THR A 42 -16.02 -5.80 9.02
N ASP A 43 -16.08 -4.97 7.96
CA ASP A 43 -16.61 -5.39 6.66
C ASP A 43 -15.83 -4.73 5.51
N LEU A 44 -14.97 -5.51 4.89
CA LEU A 44 -14.20 -5.15 3.69
C LEU A 44 -14.72 -5.87 2.44
N SER A 45 -15.94 -6.42 2.47
CA SER A 45 -16.53 -7.19 1.38
C SER A 45 -16.53 -6.44 0.04
N VAL A 46 -16.73 -5.13 0.04
CA VAL A 46 -16.68 -4.31 -1.17
C VAL A 46 -15.30 -4.36 -1.85
N PHE A 47 -14.20 -4.32 -1.09
CA PHE A 47 -12.85 -4.44 -1.64
C PHE A 47 -12.56 -5.85 -2.12
N LYS A 48 -13.06 -6.87 -1.40
CA LYS A 48 -12.98 -8.27 -1.85
C LYS A 48 -13.72 -8.48 -3.17
N ASP A 49 -14.90 -7.91 -3.28
CA ASP A 49 -15.74 -7.97 -4.49
C ASP A 49 -15.11 -7.26 -5.68
N ILE A 50 -14.38 -6.18 -5.43
CA ILE A 50 -13.59 -5.48 -6.45
C ILE A 50 -12.41 -6.35 -6.90
N GLY A 51 -11.89 -7.23 -6.05
CA GLY A 51 -10.72 -8.06 -6.32
C GLY A 51 -9.41 -7.44 -5.80
N VAL A 52 -9.48 -6.66 -4.73
CA VAL A 52 -8.30 -6.15 -4.03
C VAL A 52 -7.71 -7.26 -3.16
N ASP A 53 -6.41 -7.51 -3.30
CA ASP A 53 -5.66 -8.49 -2.51
C ASP A 53 -4.96 -7.85 -1.32
N ILE A 54 -4.46 -6.63 -1.52
CA ILE A 54 -3.80 -5.80 -0.50
C ILE A 54 -4.50 -4.45 -0.47
N LEU A 55 -5.00 -4.05 0.69
CA LEU A 55 -5.58 -2.73 0.89
C LEU A 55 -4.56 -1.83 1.59
N ARG A 56 -4.06 -0.84 0.86
CA ARG A 56 -3.09 0.11 1.36
C ARG A 56 -3.81 1.29 1.99
N MET A 57 -3.67 1.39 3.31
CA MET A 57 -4.36 2.40 4.11
C MET A 57 -3.52 3.67 4.24
N ASP A 58 -4.03 4.78 3.74
CA ASP A 58 -3.43 6.10 3.92
C ASP A 58 -3.87 6.78 5.22
N PHE A 59 -4.61 6.07 6.05
CA PHE A 59 -5.08 6.54 7.35
C PHE A 59 -5.12 5.40 8.36
N SER A 60 -5.28 5.73 9.61
CA SER A 60 -5.50 4.82 10.74
C SER A 60 -6.62 5.36 11.60
N PHE A 61 -7.31 4.48 12.30
CA PHE A 61 -8.29 4.85 13.32
C PHE A 61 -7.64 5.31 14.61
N ASN A 62 -6.37 4.95 14.82
CA ASN A 62 -5.57 5.19 16.03
C ASN A 62 -6.20 4.58 17.31
N ASP A 63 -6.91 3.46 17.17
CA ASP A 63 -7.51 2.70 18.27
C ASP A 63 -7.62 1.20 17.91
N GLU A 64 -8.40 0.44 18.69
CA GLU A 64 -8.59 -1.02 18.51
C GLU A 64 -9.19 -1.41 17.16
N ARG A 65 -9.82 -0.49 16.43
CA ARG A 65 -10.36 -0.74 15.09
C ARG A 65 -9.28 -1.09 14.09
N ASP A 66 -8.06 -0.56 14.27
CA ASP A 66 -6.92 -0.93 13.40
C ASP A 66 -6.62 -2.45 13.50
N ALA A 67 -6.68 -3.02 14.71
CA ALA A 67 -6.49 -4.45 14.90
C ALA A 67 -7.64 -5.28 14.28
N THR A 68 -8.87 -4.79 14.38
CA THR A 68 -10.05 -5.41 13.77
C THR A 68 -9.93 -5.41 12.24
N LEU A 69 -9.58 -4.27 11.66
CA LEU A 69 -9.36 -4.13 10.23
C LEU A 69 -8.28 -5.10 9.72
N ILE A 70 -7.15 -5.18 10.42
CA ILE A 70 -6.03 -6.04 10.04
C ILE A 70 -6.43 -7.51 10.08
N ASN A 71 -7.27 -7.90 11.04
CA ASN A 71 -7.76 -9.28 11.18
C ASN A 71 -9.03 -9.56 10.37
N ASN A 72 -9.32 -8.77 9.33
CA ASN A 72 -10.54 -8.89 8.54
C ASN A 72 -10.81 -10.33 8.07
N LYS A 73 -12.09 -10.66 7.98
CA LYS A 73 -12.56 -12.00 7.57
C LYS A 73 -12.46 -12.27 6.07
N GLU A 74 -12.31 -11.23 5.27
CA GLU A 74 -12.20 -11.29 3.81
C GLU A 74 -10.82 -11.77 3.35
N GLY A 75 -9.83 -11.82 4.25
CA GLY A 75 -8.47 -12.24 3.97
C GLY A 75 -7.70 -11.24 3.10
N ILE A 76 -8.07 -9.98 3.15
CA ILE A 76 -7.35 -8.88 2.50
C ILE A 76 -6.16 -8.52 3.40
N LYS A 77 -4.96 -8.49 2.83
CA LYS A 77 -3.78 -8.01 3.54
C LYS A 77 -3.86 -6.48 3.69
N ILE A 78 -3.51 -5.97 4.87
CA ILE A 78 -3.49 -4.53 5.12
C ILE A 78 -2.05 -4.03 5.00
N GLU A 79 -1.85 -3.06 4.13
CA GLU A 79 -0.57 -2.38 3.96
C GLU A 79 -0.64 -0.97 4.54
N MET A 80 0.38 -0.57 5.27
CA MET A 80 0.51 0.75 5.88
C MET A 80 1.88 1.35 5.57
N SER A 81 2.01 2.67 5.71
CA SER A 81 3.32 3.32 5.60
C SER A 81 4.32 2.73 6.61
N THR A 82 5.57 2.57 6.18
CA THR A 82 6.67 2.18 7.08
C THR A 82 6.85 3.13 8.27
N SER A 83 6.35 4.37 8.16
CA SER A 83 6.38 5.37 9.22
C SER A 83 5.29 5.20 10.29
N PHE A 84 4.30 4.33 10.06
CA PHE A 84 3.21 4.08 11.02
C PHE A 84 3.62 3.10 12.14
N ILE A 85 4.83 3.27 12.69
CA ILE A 85 5.41 2.35 13.68
C ILE A 85 4.48 2.23 14.89
N ASP A 86 4.13 3.34 15.53
CA ASP A 86 3.32 3.34 16.75
C ASP A 86 1.91 2.79 16.50
N VAL A 87 1.33 3.06 15.33
CA VAL A 87 0.02 2.54 14.91
C VAL A 87 0.05 1.02 14.81
N ILE A 88 1.01 0.48 14.05
CA ILE A 88 1.14 -0.96 13.82
C ILE A 88 1.48 -1.69 15.12
N GLU A 89 2.41 -1.14 15.93
CA GLU A 89 2.74 -1.70 17.25
C GLU A 89 1.52 -1.74 18.18
N THR A 90 0.72 -0.69 18.17
CA THR A 90 -0.51 -0.62 18.97
C THR A 90 -1.54 -1.63 18.47
N ALA A 91 -1.71 -1.73 17.15
CA ALA A 91 -2.61 -2.74 16.57
C ALA A 91 -2.18 -4.17 16.95
N ILE A 92 -0.87 -4.48 16.88
CA ILE A 92 -0.35 -5.80 17.31
C ILE A 92 -0.61 -6.06 18.80
N LYS A 93 -0.40 -5.06 19.67
CA LYS A 93 -0.74 -5.17 21.10
C LYS A 93 -2.23 -5.42 21.33
N ASN A 94 -3.08 -4.89 20.47
CA ASN A 94 -4.52 -5.09 20.47
C ASN A 94 -4.96 -6.38 19.75
N GLY A 95 -4.02 -7.25 19.35
CA GLY A 95 -4.29 -8.57 18.81
C GLY A 95 -4.28 -8.67 17.28
N ALA A 96 -3.80 -7.64 16.57
CA ALA A 96 -3.56 -7.77 15.13
C ALA A 96 -2.48 -8.82 14.85
N LYS A 97 -2.72 -9.64 13.83
CA LYS A 97 -1.80 -10.69 13.38
C LYS A 97 -0.76 -10.10 12.43
N PRO A 98 0.55 -10.18 12.76
CA PRO A 98 1.61 -9.63 11.90
C PRO A 98 1.61 -10.17 10.47
N GLU A 99 1.21 -11.43 10.28
CA GLU A 99 1.11 -12.06 8.96
C GLU A 99 0.07 -11.40 8.02
N ASN A 100 -0.87 -10.66 8.59
CA ASN A 100 -1.88 -9.91 7.83
C ASN A 100 -1.41 -8.49 7.47
N ILE A 101 -0.22 -8.10 7.90
CA ILE A 101 0.33 -6.76 7.71
C ILE A 101 1.42 -6.80 6.64
N SER A 102 1.48 -5.78 5.82
CA SER A 102 2.65 -5.37 5.06
C SER A 102 2.90 -3.87 5.25
N THR A 103 4.11 -3.43 4.98
CA THR A 103 4.46 -2.01 5.03
C THR A 103 5.05 -1.57 3.71
N CYS A 104 4.94 -0.29 3.40
CA CYS A 104 5.50 0.28 2.18
C CYS A 104 6.22 1.59 2.50
N HIS A 105 7.40 1.78 1.95
CA HIS A 105 8.04 3.08 1.96
C HIS A 105 7.21 4.05 1.13
N ASN A 106 6.72 5.08 1.80
CA ASN A 106 5.86 6.08 1.20
C ASN A 106 6.63 7.38 1.01
N PHE A 107 6.95 7.71 -0.23
CA PHE A 107 7.63 8.96 -0.61
C PHE A 107 7.08 9.43 -1.95
N TYR A 108 7.24 10.72 -2.23
CA TYR A 108 6.78 11.33 -3.47
C TYR A 108 7.75 11.04 -4.62
N PRO A 109 7.27 11.01 -5.89
CA PRO A 109 8.11 10.81 -7.07
C PRO A 109 8.90 12.08 -7.45
N GLU A 110 9.34 12.85 -6.49
CA GLU A 110 10.10 14.08 -6.65
C GLU A 110 11.50 13.92 -6.08
N ARG A 111 12.43 14.73 -6.59
CA ARG A 111 13.80 14.74 -6.05
C ARG A 111 13.80 15.17 -4.58
N TYR A 112 14.67 14.56 -3.80
CA TYR A 112 14.90 14.85 -2.37
C TYR A 112 13.71 14.58 -1.45
N THR A 113 12.73 13.81 -1.90
CA THR A 113 11.61 13.37 -1.06
C THR A 113 11.79 11.97 -0.50
N ALA A 114 12.66 11.16 -1.11
CA ALA A 114 12.96 9.82 -0.63
C ALA A 114 13.86 9.86 0.61
N PRO A 115 13.70 8.91 1.55
CA PRO A 115 14.65 8.72 2.64
C PRO A 115 16.03 8.30 2.11
N SER A 116 17.08 8.52 2.90
CA SER A 116 18.41 7.99 2.60
C SER A 116 18.43 6.46 2.64
N LEU A 117 19.40 5.84 1.97
CA LEU A 117 19.60 4.39 2.03
C LEU A 117 19.80 3.88 3.46
N GLU A 118 20.50 4.62 4.30
CA GLU A 118 20.70 4.29 5.70
C GLU A 118 19.35 4.21 6.44
N ALA A 119 18.51 5.24 6.32
CA ALA A 119 17.19 5.27 6.94
C ALA A 119 16.28 4.15 6.40
N ILE A 120 16.33 3.85 5.10
CA ILE A 120 15.58 2.75 4.49
C ILE A 120 16.05 1.40 5.09
N ASN A 121 17.36 1.19 5.19
CA ASN A 121 17.90 -0.06 5.75
C ASN A 121 17.52 -0.24 7.22
N ASP A 122 17.55 0.83 8.01
CA ASP A 122 17.15 0.77 9.42
C ASP A 122 15.69 0.37 9.57
N ILE A 123 14.80 1.00 8.81
CA ILE A 123 13.37 0.67 8.81
C ILE A 123 13.13 -0.74 8.27
N ASN A 124 13.81 -1.16 7.21
CA ASN A 124 13.71 -2.52 6.69
C ASN A 124 14.12 -3.56 7.74
N ASN A 125 15.22 -3.32 8.45
CA ASN A 125 15.67 -4.22 9.52
C ASN A 125 14.66 -4.26 10.68
N TYR A 126 14.07 -3.12 11.04
CA TYR A 126 13.04 -3.05 12.07
C TYR A 126 11.82 -3.92 11.74
N TRP A 127 11.25 -3.80 10.54
CA TRP A 127 10.09 -4.58 10.12
C TRP A 127 10.42 -6.05 9.86
N LYS A 128 11.59 -6.33 9.28
CA LYS A 128 12.09 -7.69 9.08
C LYS A 128 12.21 -8.45 10.39
N ALA A 129 12.69 -7.81 11.47
CA ALA A 129 12.78 -8.43 12.79
C ALA A 129 11.42 -8.85 13.36
N LYS A 130 10.33 -8.29 12.86
CA LYS A 130 8.93 -8.60 13.23
C LYS A 130 8.24 -9.54 12.22
N ASN A 131 8.95 -10.01 11.20
CA ASN A 131 8.41 -10.79 10.09
C ASN A 131 7.32 -10.06 9.29
N ILE A 132 7.37 -8.73 9.24
CA ILE A 132 6.46 -7.89 8.44
C ILE A 132 7.17 -7.53 7.14
N PRO A 133 6.61 -7.87 5.96
CA PRO A 133 7.17 -7.52 4.67
C PRO A 133 7.20 -6.01 4.44
N VAL A 134 8.21 -5.55 3.73
CA VAL A 134 8.35 -4.14 3.32
C VAL A 134 8.37 -4.08 1.80
N ALA A 135 7.52 -3.22 1.24
CA ALA A 135 7.53 -2.85 -0.17
C ALA A 135 8.25 -1.51 -0.37
N ILE A 136 8.77 -1.33 -1.56
CA ILE A 136 9.35 -0.05 -2.01
C ILE A 136 8.99 0.15 -3.49
N PHE A 137 8.79 1.40 -3.88
CA PHE A 137 8.61 1.73 -5.29
C PHE A 137 9.95 1.70 -6.03
N ILE A 138 9.93 1.11 -7.21
CA ILE A 138 11.05 1.13 -8.14
C ILE A 138 10.62 1.84 -9.43
N SER A 139 11.59 2.41 -10.12
CA SER A 139 11.36 3.13 -11.37
C SER A 139 11.66 2.27 -12.59
N SER A 140 10.95 2.52 -13.68
CA SER A 140 11.24 1.93 -14.98
C SER A 140 11.91 2.96 -15.89
N LEU A 141 13.02 2.58 -16.54
CA LEU A 141 13.70 3.38 -17.56
C LEU A 141 13.12 3.17 -18.97
N VAL A 142 12.03 2.44 -19.11
CA VAL A 142 11.36 2.22 -20.40
C VAL A 142 10.86 3.56 -20.94
N LYS A 143 11.18 3.85 -22.20
CA LYS A 143 10.71 5.07 -22.85
C LYS A 143 9.18 5.18 -22.81
N GLY A 144 8.69 6.29 -22.28
CA GLY A 144 7.24 6.54 -22.13
C GLY A 144 6.67 6.04 -20.81
N SER A 145 7.47 5.44 -19.91
CA SER A 145 7.03 5.24 -18.55
C SER A 145 6.83 6.58 -17.85
N HIS A 146 5.79 6.64 -17.02
CA HIS A 146 5.45 7.84 -16.25
C HIS A 146 5.47 7.49 -14.78
N GLY A 147 5.96 8.43 -13.98
CA GLY A 147 5.69 8.40 -12.55
C GLY A 147 4.19 8.61 -12.28
N PRO A 148 3.73 8.35 -11.06
CA PRO A 148 2.31 8.44 -10.70
C PRO A 148 1.75 9.86 -10.79
N TRP A 149 2.58 10.86 -11.02
CA TRP A 149 2.19 12.26 -11.08
C TRP A 149 3.11 13.07 -11.98
N PRO A 150 2.61 14.14 -12.63
CA PRO A 150 3.40 14.98 -13.54
C PRO A 150 4.34 15.93 -12.79
N VAL A 151 5.21 15.39 -11.97
CA VAL A 151 6.19 16.16 -11.20
C VAL A 151 7.59 15.76 -11.59
N SER A 152 8.45 16.74 -11.68
CA SER A 152 9.88 16.62 -11.97
C SER A 152 10.23 15.53 -13.00
N ASP A 153 10.89 14.49 -12.56
CA ASP A 153 11.32 13.36 -13.39
C ASP A 153 10.31 12.19 -13.38
N GLY A 154 9.33 12.22 -12.48
CA GLY A 154 8.29 11.20 -12.39
C GLY A 154 8.78 9.83 -11.97
N LEU A 155 9.93 9.72 -11.31
CA LEU A 155 10.56 8.48 -10.90
C LEU A 155 10.32 8.22 -9.40
N PRO A 156 9.37 7.38 -9.02
CA PRO A 156 9.01 7.12 -7.62
C PRO A 156 9.97 6.12 -6.97
N THR A 157 11.23 6.50 -6.84
CA THR A 157 12.27 5.68 -6.21
C THR A 157 13.23 6.55 -5.41
N ILE A 158 14.09 5.93 -4.62
CA ILE A 158 15.13 6.63 -3.85
C ILE A 158 16.14 7.29 -4.79
N GLU A 159 16.71 8.42 -4.36
CA GLU A 159 17.59 9.23 -5.20
C GLU A 159 18.81 8.43 -5.74
N GLU A 160 19.39 7.58 -4.91
CA GLU A 160 20.56 6.78 -5.25
C GLU A 160 20.26 5.72 -6.32
N HIS A 161 18.99 5.33 -6.50
CA HIS A 161 18.59 4.31 -7.45
C HIS A 161 18.00 4.85 -8.74
N ARG A 162 17.75 6.15 -8.84
CA ARG A 162 16.99 6.74 -9.97
C ARG A 162 17.59 6.46 -11.35
N ASP A 163 18.90 6.36 -11.44
CA ASP A 163 19.62 6.11 -12.70
C ASP A 163 20.04 4.65 -12.86
N MET A 164 19.62 3.77 -11.95
CA MET A 164 19.95 2.35 -12.04
C MET A 164 18.92 1.58 -12.87
N PRO A 165 19.33 0.53 -13.60
CA PRO A 165 18.41 -0.43 -14.19
C PRO A 165 17.50 -1.06 -13.12
N ILE A 166 16.25 -1.36 -13.51
CA ILE A 166 15.25 -1.89 -12.58
C ILE A 166 15.69 -3.21 -11.91
N GLU A 167 16.50 -4.00 -12.61
CA GLU A 167 17.03 -5.27 -12.10
C GLU A 167 18.06 -5.09 -10.96
N ILE A 168 18.54 -3.85 -10.77
CA ILE A 168 19.55 -3.51 -9.77
C ILE A 168 18.93 -2.74 -8.61
N GLN A 169 17.82 -2.04 -8.84
CA GLN A 169 17.09 -1.30 -7.80
C GLN A 169 16.54 -2.21 -6.72
#